data_00539db72eb301168b75edbbd941bdd3
#
_entry.id   00539db72eb301168b75edbbd941bdd3
#
_cell.length_a   1.000
_cell.length_b   1.000
_cell.length_c   1.000
_cell.angle_alpha   90.00
_cell.angle_beta   90.00
_cell.angle_gamma   90.00
#
_symmetry.space_group_name_H-M   'P 1'
#
loop_
_entity.id
_entity.type
_entity.pdbx_description
1 polymer ?
#
loop_
_entity_poly.entity_id
_entity_poly.type
_entity_poly.pdbx_seq_one_letter_code
_entity_poly.pdbx_strand_id
1 'polypeptide(L)'
;MSVNQEFRFPSADGTTTLYGRTWAPEHGAPRAILQLVHGIAEHIGRYDRFARFMSDHGYLVCAEDHLGHGNTPENAEDLGYTADKDGWVKMTDNVRALHERIAPQYPGIPYFILGHSMGSFLTRSYLIRYPGTVAACALLGTGQQPESVLKAGLAACRLEQIRLGKRGRSKLLQSLCFGAYNSQFKPNRTESDWVCSVDEVVDAYIADPFCQVMPTVTLMRDMLTGIRFNQQAENLAKMDKTTPVFFLSGDQDPVGSNGKGVRAAYQSFLDAGCGHVRLKLYPGGRHEMLNEHNWQDVYDELLSWFDQQIK
;
A
#
# COMPACT_ATOMS: atom_id res chain seq x y z
N MET A 1 -10.33 -13.54 21.20
CA MET A 1 -10.33 -12.22 20.55
C MET A 1 -8.89 -11.72 20.42
N SER A 2 -8.50 -11.15 19.30
CA SER A 2 -7.13 -10.66 19.12
C SER A 2 -6.80 -9.54 20.12
N VAL A 3 -5.57 -9.55 20.63
CA VAL A 3 -5.07 -8.49 21.53
C VAL A 3 -4.51 -7.35 20.68
N ASN A 4 -5.12 -6.18 20.75
CA ASN A 4 -4.67 -5.00 20.00
C ASN A 4 -3.82 -4.10 20.88
N GLN A 5 -2.69 -3.64 20.35
CA GLN A 5 -1.83 -2.68 21.01
C GLN A 5 -1.47 -1.54 20.05
N GLU A 6 -1.72 -0.33 20.48
CA GLU A 6 -1.26 0.88 19.82
C GLU A 6 0.12 1.28 20.38
N PHE A 7 0.95 1.82 19.50
CA PHE A 7 2.27 2.30 19.90
C PHE A 7 2.72 3.44 18.99
N ARG A 8 3.77 4.13 19.43
CA ARG A 8 4.42 5.14 18.62
C ARG A 8 5.91 4.83 18.50
N PHE A 9 6.53 5.22 17.39
CA PHE A 9 7.95 5.01 17.14
C PHE A 9 8.53 6.08 16.19
N PRO A 10 9.85 6.34 16.27
CA PRO A 10 10.48 7.36 15.43
C PRO A 10 10.39 7.02 13.95
N SER A 11 10.06 8.02 13.13
CA SER A 11 10.15 7.96 11.67
C SER A 11 11.59 8.07 11.19
N ALA A 12 11.89 7.48 10.05
CA ALA A 12 13.15 7.66 9.32
C ALA A 12 13.41 9.09 8.86
N ASP A 13 12.44 10.01 8.98
CA ASP A 13 12.63 11.44 8.70
C ASP A 13 13.41 12.17 9.82
N GLY A 14 13.57 11.53 10.99
CA GLY A 14 14.31 12.03 12.14
C GLY A 14 13.54 13.04 13.01
N THR A 15 12.30 13.36 12.67
CA THR A 15 11.51 14.40 13.35
C THR A 15 10.11 13.96 13.73
N THR A 16 9.48 13.11 12.93
CA THR A 16 8.10 12.66 13.14
C THR A 16 8.05 11.39 13.99
N THR A 17 7.00 11.27 14.79
CA THR A 17 6.67 10.05 15.52
C THR A 17 5.50 9.37 14.83
N LEU A 18 5.72 8.17 14.30
CA LEU A 18 4.70 7.39 13.60
C LEU A 18 3.73 6.73 14.59
N TYR A 19 2.46 6.68 14.23
CA TYR A 19 1.47 5.85 14.90
C TYR A 19 1.50 4.44 14.32
N GLY A 20 1.51 3.44 15.18
CA GLY A 20 1.48 2.03 14.80
C GLY A 20 0.50 1.23 15.64
N ARG A 21 0.11 0.07 15.12
CA ARG A 21 -0.79 -0.86 15.81
C ARG A 21 -0.38 -2.29 15.53
N THR A 22 -0.59 -3.16 16.53
CA THR A 22 -0.49 -4.61 16.37
C THR A 22 -1.81 -5.29 16.70
N TRP A 23 -2.05 -6.43 16.05
CA TRP A 23 -3.12 -7.37 16.34
C TRP A 23 -2.46 -8.74 16.57
N ALA A 24 -2.41 -9.17 17.80
CA ALA A 24 -1.75 -10.42 18.19
C ALA A 24 -2.79 -11.53 18.42
N PRO A 25 -2.42 -12.80 18.20
CA PRO A 25 -3.24 -13.93 18.61
C PRO A 25 -3.57 -13.87 20.10
N GLU A 26 -4.78 -14.27 20.49
CA GLU A 26 -5.18 -14.30 21.91
C GLU A 26 -4.36 -15.28 22.71
N HIS A 27 -3.92 -16.36 22.10
CA HIS A 27 -3.19 -17.44 22.76
C HIS A 27 -1.97 -17.88 21.96
N GLY A 28 -0.88 -18.14 22.66
CA GLY A 28 0.35 -18.70 22.08
C GLY A 28 1.24 -17.69 21.37
N ALA A 29 2.40 -18.16 20.94
CA ALA A 29 3.30 -17.38 20.10
C ALA A 29 2.76 -17.29 18.67
N PRO A 30 2.98 -16.18 17.96
CA PRO A 30 2.59 -16.07 16.57
C PRO A 30 3.39 -17.06 15.70
N ARG A 31 2.73 -17.66 14.71
CA ARG A 31 3.37 -18.56 13.74
C ARG A 31 4.01 -17.82 12.57
N ALA A 32 3.59 -16.57 12.33
CA ALA A 32 4.14 -15.68 11.34
C ALA A 32 3.81 -14.23 11.71
N ILE A 33 4.55 -13.29 11.13
CA ILE A 33 4.29 -11.85 11.24
C ILE A 33 3.81 -11.35 9.88
N LEU A 34 2.76 -10.52 9.85
CA LEU A 34 2.26 -9.86 8.65
C LEU A 34 2.23 -8.35 8.86
N GLN A 35 3.08 -7.63 8.14
CA GLN A 35 3.04 -6.16 8.10
C GLN A 35 2.09 -5.70 7.00
N LEU A 36 1.14 -4.84 7.35
CA LEU A 36 0.24 -4.18 6.41
C LEU A 36 0.78 -2.79 6.07
N VAL A 37 0.77 -2.45 4.78
CA VAL A 37 1.24 -1.18 4.22
C VAL A 37 0.07 -0.56 3.44
N HIS A 38 -0.57 0.46 4.01
CA HIS A 38 -1.81 1.04 3.52
C HIS A 38 -1.62 1.98 2.31
N GLY A 39 -2.72 2.34 1.65
CA GLY A 39 -2.74 3.19 0.47
C GLY A 39 -2.70 4.69 0.76
N ILE A 40 -2.82 5.50 -0.30
CA ILE A 40 -2.93 6.95 -0.19
C ILE A 40 -4.34 7.34 0.29
N ALA A 41 -4.43 8.41 1.08
CA ALA A 41 -5.70 8.95 1.59
C ALA A 41 -6.55 7.90 2.33
N GLU A 42 -5.88 7.09 3.12
CA GLU A 42 -6.47 6.11 4.03
C GLU A 42 -5.55 5.89 5.24
N HIS A 43 -5.87 4.93 6.12
CA HIS A 43 -5.12 4.64 7.34
C HIS A 43 -5.30 3.17 7.79
N ILE A 44 -4.44 2.71 8.72
CA ILE A 44 -4.42 1.31 9.17
C ILE A 44 -5.72 0.84 9.84
N GLY A 45 -6.53 1.74 10.38
CA GLY A 45 -7.83 1.38 11.00
C GLY A 45 -8.79 0.68 10.02
N ARG A 46 -8.67 0.95 8.71
CA ARG A 46 -9.51 0.33 7.68
C ARG A 46 -9.21 -1.16 7.46
N TYR A 47 -8.07 -1.61 7.94
CA TYR A 47 -7.62 -3.01 7.84
C TYR A 47 -7.98 -3.84 9.07
N ASP A 48 -8.69 -3.29 10.08
CA ASP A 48 -8.98 -3.96 11.35
C ASP A 48 -9.66 -5.33 11.16
N ARG A 49 -10.63 -5.44 10.24
CA ARG A 49 -11.31 -6.71 9.94
C ARG A 49 -10.34 -7.78 9.42
N PHE A 50 -9.50 -7.42 8.44
CA PHE A 50 -8.52 -8.35 7.87
C PHE A 50 -7.42 -8.69 8.88
N ALA A 51 -6.93 -7.71 9.63
CA ALA A 51 -5.91 -7.92 10.63
C ALA A 51 -6.39 -8.85 11.74
N ARG A 52 -7.64 -8.73 12.21
CA ARG A 52 -8.25 -9.66 13.17
C ARG A 52 -8.38 -11.06 12.59
N PHE A 53 -8.87 -11.17 11.35
CA PHE A 53 -8.97 -12.47 10.68
C PHE A 53 -7.60 -13.17 10.66
N MET A 54 -6.53 -12.51 10.24
CA MET A 54 -5.18 -13.08 10.23
C MET A 54 -4.68 -13.40 11.65
N SER A 55 -4.97 -12.53 12.62
CA SER A 55 -4.60 -12.75 14.01
C SER A 55 -5.31 -13.97 14.62
N ASP A 56 -6.59 -14.17 14.34
CA ASP A 56 -7.35 -15.33 14.78
C ASP A 56 -6.82 -16.64 14.15
N HIS A 57 -6.07 -16.53 13.03
CA HIS A 57 -5.34 -17.64 12.40
C HIS A 57 -3.86 -17.72 12.81
N GLY A 58 -3.49 -17.06 13.91
CA GLY A 58 -2.16 -17.21 14.52
C GLY A 58 -1.08 -16.27 13.98
N TYR A 59 -1.44 -15.22 13.22
CA TYR A 59 -0.49 -14.22 12.76
C TYR A 59 -0.39 -13.06 13.75
N LEU A 60 0.81 -12.57 14.00
CA LEU A 60 0.98 -11.22 14.53
C LEU A 60 0.86 -10.25 13.34
N VAL A 61 -0.19 -9.47 13.31
CA VAL A 61 -0.32 -8.40 12.31
C VAL A 61 0.20 -7.10 12.89
N CYS A 62 0.95 -6.32 12.11
CA CYS A 62 1.43 -4.99 12.48
C CYS A 62 1.28 -4.01 11.32
N ALA A 63 1.10 -2.74 11.63
CA ALA A 63 0.98 -1.68 10.64
C ALA A 63 1.36 -0.33 11.25
N GLU A 64 1.74 0.63 10.40
CA GLU A 64 1.89 2.03 10.75
C GLU A 64 1.04 2.92 9.83
N ASP A 65 0.54 4.04 10.37
CA ASP A 65 0.04 5.15 9.57
C ASP A 65 1.23 5.91 8.98
N HIS A 66 1.29 6.00 7.64
CA HIS A 66 2.40 6.66 6.94
C HIS A 66 2.51 8.14 7.27
N LEU A 67 3.65 8.76 6.96
CA LEU A 67 3.81 10.22 7.01
C LEU A 67 2.65 10.89 6.26
N GLY A 68 1.99 11.84 6.93
CA GLY A 68 0.85 12.55 6.39
C GLY A 68 -0.47 11.77 6.36
N HIS A 69 -0.58 10.63 7.03
CA HIS A 69 -1.79 9.79 7.02
C HIS A 69 -2.23 9.42 8.44
N GLY A 70 -3.54 9.19 8.58
CA GLY A 70 -4.18 8.68 9.79
C GLY A 70 -3.80 9.46 11.04
N ASN A 71 -3.35 8.74 12.07
CA ASN A 71 -2.99 9.26 13.39
C ASN A 71 -1.50 9.65 13.53
N THR A 72 -0.72 9.58 12.45
CA THR A 72 0.70 9.97 12.45
C THR A 72 0.88 11.50 12.52
N PRO A 73 0.19 12.33 11.73
CA PRO A 73 0.29 13.78 11.86
C PRO A 73 -0.24 14.29 13.20
N GLU A 74 0.50 15.20 13.83
CA GLU A 74 0.04 15.87 15.06
C GLU A 74 -0.98 16.99 14.76
N ASN A 75 -0.88 17.57 13.55
CA ASN A 75 -1.76 18.65 13.10
C ASN A 75 -2.53 18.23 11.84
N ALA A 76 -3.78 18.64 11.73
CA ALA A 76 -4.61 18.36 10.56
C ALA A 76 -4.03 18.95 9.25
N GLU A 77 -3.23 20.01 9.34
CA GLU A 77 -2.55 20.64 8.20
C GLU A 77 -1.48 19.74 7.57
N ASP A 78 -0.94 18.80 8.35
CA ASP A 78 0.08 17.84 7.91
C ASP A 78 -0.52 16.61 7.21
N LEU A 79 -1.84 16.40 7.27
CA LEU A 79 -2.49 15.36 6.51
C LEU A 79 -2.22 15.52 5.00
N GLY A 80 -1.83 14.45 4.33
CA GLY A 80 -1.48 14.46 2.91
C GLY A 80 -0.10 15.07 2.59
N TYR A 81 0.72 15.38 3.60
CA TYR A 81 2.09 15.87 3.43
C TYR A 81 3.10 14.86 3.99
N THR A 82 4.12 14.54 3.22
CA THR A 82 5.14 13.54 3.62
C THR A 82 6.42 14.18 4.14
N ALA A 83 7.11 14.91 3.28
CA ALA A 83 8.36 15.57 3.61
C ALA A 83 8.75 16.60 2.56
N ASP A 84 9.66 17.51 2.89
CA ASP A 84 10.20 18.49 1.97
C ASP A 84 11.05 17.88 0.84
N LYS A 85 11.74 16.79 1.15
CA LYS A 85 12.62 16.04 0.24
C LYS A 85 12.56 14.56 0.57
N ASP A 86 12.67 13.74 -0.48
CA ASP A 86 12.82 12.29 -0.38
C ASP A 86 11.72 11.58 0.41
N GLY A 87 10.47 12.13 0.37
CA GLY A 87 9.35 11.60 1.13
C GLY A 87 9.03 10.15 0.80
N TRP A 88 9.17 9.75 -0.47
CA TRP A 88 9.01 8.35 -0.87
C TRP A 88 10.03 7.41 -0.22
N VAL A 89 11.29 7.84 -0.18
CA VAL A 89 12.37 7.10 0.46
C VAL A 89 12.09 6.96 1.95
N LYS A 90 11.74 8.06 2.61
CA LYS A 90 11.41 8.09 4.04
C LYS A 90 10.23 7.18 4.40
N MET A 91 9.14 7.19 3.59
CA MET A 91 8.03 6.27 3.79
C MET A 91 8.46 4.80 3.60
N THR A 92 9.30 4.51 2.59
CA THR A 92 9.83 3.15 2.41
C THR A 92 10.72 2.73 3.58
N ASP A 93 11.54 3.65 4.08
CA ASP A 93 12.41 3.43 5.24
C ASP A 93 11.60 3.29 6.54
N ASN A 94 10.41 3.91 6.64
CA ASN A 94 9.48 3.72 7.77
C ASN A 94 8.89 2.30 7.77
N VAL A 95 8.54 1.76 6.59
CA VAL A 95 8.14 0.35 6.47
C VAL A 95 9.27 -0.57 7.00
N ARG A 96 10.54 -0.23 6.70
CA ARG A 96 11.71 -0.94 7.24
C ARG A 96 11.87 -0.75 8.75
N ALA A 97 11.67 0.45 9.26
CA ALA A 97 11.78 0.75 10.69
C ALA A 97 10.77 -0.06 11.52
N LEU A 98 9.54 -0.23 11.03
CA LEU A 98 8.55 -1.10 11.67
C LEU A 98 9.01 -2.56 11.65
N HIS A 99 9.53 -3.05 10.52
CA HIS A 99 10.10 -4.40 10.44
C HIS A 99 11.21 -4.60 11.49
N GLU A 100 12.17 -3.66 11.56
CA GLU A 100 13.29 -3.71 12.50
C GLU A 100 12.87 -3.61 13.98
N ARG A 101 11.72 -2.99 14.23
CA ARG A 101 11.13 -2.92 15.56
C ARG A 101 10.46 -4.23 15.97
N ILE A 102 9.76 -4.89 15.07
CA ILE A 102 8.91 -6.05 15.39
C ILE A 102 9.67 -7.38 15.23
N ALA A 103 10.36 -7.60 14.13
CA ALA A 103 11.01 -8.89 13.83
C ALA A 103 11.98 -9.40 14.91
N PRO A 104 12.81 -8.55 15.55
CA PRO A 104 13.73 -9.02 16.61
C PRO A 104 13.04 -9.54 17.87
N GLN A 105 11.77 -9.19 18.10
CA GLN A 105 10.99 -9.66 19.25
C GLN A 105 10.51 -11.11 19.04
N TYR A 106 10.57 -11.62 17.80
CA TYR A 106 10.07 -12.94 17.41
C TYR A 106 11.12 -13.66 16.53
N PRO A 107 12.27 -14.03 17.11
CA PRO A 107 13.35 -14.65 16.34
C PRO A 107 12.92 -15.98 15.72
N GLY A 108 13.25 -16.19 14.45
CA GLY A 108 12.92 -17.42 13.70
C GLY A 108 11.49 -17.46 13.14
N ILE A 109 10.66 -16.47 13.44
CA ILE A 109 9.29 -16.39 12.89
C ILE A 109 9.34 -15.70 11.51
N PRO A 110 8.72 -16.30 10.45
CA PRO A 110 8.72 -15.69 9.13
C PRO A 110 7.97 -14.35 9.12
N TYR A 111 8.53 -13.36 8.40
CA TYR A 111 7.99 -12.02 8.28
C TYR A 111 7.46 -11.79 6.87
N PHE A 112 6.20 -11.43 6.76
CA PHE A 112 5.51 -11.16 5.51
C PHE A 112 5.08 -9.70 5.41
N ILE A 113 4.93 -9.19 4.18
CA ILE A 113 4.35 -7.86 3.92
C ILE A 113 3.17 -7.99 2.97
N LEU A 114 2.11 -7.24 3.26
CA LEU A 114 1.00 -6.99 2.34
C LEU A 114 0.87 -5.49 2.12
N GLY A 115 1.05 -5.04 0.88
CA GLY A 115 0.85 -3.64 0.49
C GLY A 115 -0.37 -3.45 -0.39
N HIS A 116 -1.17 -2.44 -0.10
CA HIS A 116 -2.35 -2.07 -0.89
C HIS A 116 -2.16 -0.69 -1.55
N SER A 117 -2.54 -0.55 -2.82
CA SER A 117 -2.53 0.74 -3.55
C SER A 117 -1.15 1.42 -3.48
N MET A 118 -1.04 2.66 -2.98
CA MET A 118 0.25 3.32 -2.72
C MET A 118 1.15 2.42 -1.86
N GLY A 119 0.61 1.72 -0.87
CA GLY A 119 1.36 0.76 -0.04
C GLY A 119 1.93 -0.40 -0.85
N SER A 120 1.29 -0.84 -1.94
CA SER A 120 1.84 -1.84 -2.84
C SER A 120 3.06 -1.31 -3.60
N PHE A 121 3.06 -0.02 -3.97
CA PHE A 121 4.22 0.63 -4.58
C PHE A 121 5.35 0.83 -3.55
N LEU A 122 5.03 1.19 -2.30
CA LEU A 122 6.02 1.26 -1.21
C LEU A 122 6.63 -0.12 -0.95
N THR A 123 5.83 -1.19 -0.92
CA THR A 123 6.30 -2.56 -0.75
C THR A 123 7.23 -3.00 -1.91
N ARG A 124 6.93 -2.63 -3.15
CA ARG A 124 7.83 -2.88 -4.29
C ARG A 124 9.16 -2.15 -4.12
N SER A 125 9.14 -0.88 -3.69
CA SER A 125 10.35 -0.13 -3.36
C SER A 125 11.12 -0.77 -2.19
N TYR A 126 10.41 -1.29 -1.20
CA TYR A 126 10.98 -2.01 -0.07
C TYR A 126 11.75 -3.27 -0.53
N LEU A 127 11.14 -4.11 -1.38
CA LEU A 127 11.78 -5.31 -1.92
C LEU A 127 13.06 -5.00 -2.71
N ILE A 128 13.10 -3.85 -3.38
CA ILE A 128 14.28 -3.37 -4.13
C ILE A 128 15.38 -2.87 -3.18
N ARG A 129 15.00 -2.12 -2.13
CA ARG A 129 15.95 -1.45 -1.23
C ARG A 129 16.46 -2.37 -0.12
N TYR A 130 15.66 -3.35 0.29
CA TYR A 130 15.91 -4.26 1.41
C TYR A 130 15.71 -5.73 1.00
N PRO A 131 16.46 -6.21 0.00
CA PRO A 131 16.28 -7.57 -0.52
C PRO A 131 16.53 -8.63 0.57
N GLY A 132 15.77 -9.74 0.52
CA GLY A 132 15.94 -10.89 1.42
C GLY A 132 15.53 -10.66 2.87
N THR A 133 14.84 -9.57 3.20
CA THR A 133 14.41 -9.27 4.57
C THR A 133 13.01 -9.77 4.91
N VAL A 134 12.24 -10.22 3.93
CA VAL A 134 10.90 -10.78 4.11
C VAL A 134 10.80 -12.15 3.46
N ALA A 135 10.03 -13.03 4.08
CA ALA A 135 9.84 -14.40 3.60
C ALA A 135 8.89 -14.48 2.39
N ALA A 136 7.92 -13.55 2.29
CA ALA A 136 7.04 -13.40 1.13
C ALA A 136 6.30 -12.04 1.16
N CYS A 137 5.73 -11.63 0.03
CA CYS A 137 4.88 -10.44 0.02
C CYS A 137 3.65 -10.56 -0.90
N ALA A 138 2.56 -9.88 -0.53
CA ALA A 138 1.36 -9.71 -1.35
C ALA A 138 1.21 -8.24 -1.77
N LEU A 139 0.87 -8.01 -3.05
CA LEU A 139 0.72 -6.69 -3.65
C LEU A 139 -0.71 -6.56 -4.18
N LEU A 140 -1.54 -5.80 -3.47
CA LEU A 140 -2.95 -5.58 -3.77
C LEU A 140 -3.17 -4.23 -4.45
N GLY A 141 -4.03 -4.17 -5.46
CA GLY A 141 -4.39 -2.91 -6.13
C GLY A 141 -3.19 -2.16 -6.70
N THR A 142 -2.17 -2.88 -7.15
CA THR A 142 -0.94 -2.32 -7.76
C THR A 142 -1.11 -2.06 -9.25
N GLY A 143 -0.13 -1.41 -9.86
CA GLY A 143 -0.12 -1.18 -11.30
C GLY A 143 1.24 -0.79 -11.84
N GLN A 144 1.27 -0.48 -13.14
CA GLN A 144 2.42 0.07 -13.83
C GLN A 144 1.94 1.11 -14.83
N GLN A 145 2.68 2.20 -14.95
CA GLN A 145 2.33 3.31 -15.81
C GLN A 145 3.39 3.51 -16.90
N PRO A 146 3.02 3.95 -18.11
CA PRO A 146 3.99 4.31 -19.13
C PRO A 146 4.96 5.39 -18.65
N GLU A 147 6.25 5.25 -19.00
CA GLU A 147 7.30 6.20 -18.62
C GLU A 147 6.98 7.64 -19.04
N SER A 148 6.35 7.82 -20.22
CA SER A 148 5.92 9.13 -20.72
C SER A 148 4.88 9.79 -19.80
N VAL A 149 3.92 9.01 -19.28
CA VAL A 149 2.88 9.47 -18.35
C VAL A 149 3.52 9.89 -17.04
N LEU A 150 4.45 9.10 -16.50
CA LEU A 150 5.16 9.42 -15.26
C LEU A 150 6.01 10.70 -15.41
N LYS A 151 6.73 10.85 -16.53
CA LYS A 151 7.52 12.06 -16.82
C LYS A 151 6.62 13.31 -16.93
N ALA A 152 5.51 13.21 -17.62
CA ALA A 152 4.54 14.31 -17.74
C ALA A 152 3.94 14.68 -16.38
N GLY A 153 3.54 13.68 -15.57
CA GLY A 153 3.04 13.89 -14.22
C GLY A 153 4.05 14.55 -13.29
N LEU A 154 5.32 14.11 -13.33
CA LEU A 154 6.41 14.73 -12.56
C LEU A 154 6.69 16.17 -12.99
N ALA A 155 6.61 16.47 -14.29
CA ALA A 155 6.72 17.84 -14.79
C ALA A 155 5.56 18.73 -14.29
N ALA A 156 4.33 18.20 -14.33
CA ALA A 156 3.15 18.89 -13.79
C ALA A 156 3.30 19.14 -12.27
N CYS A 157 3.77 18.16 -11.51
CA CYS A 157 4.05 18.32 -10.07
C CYS A 157 5.08 19.44 -9.83
N ARG A 158 6.13 19.52 -10.65
CA ARG A 158 7.15 20.57 -10.51
C ARG A 158 6.56 21.97 -10.75
N LEU A 159 5.72 22.14 -11.77
CA LEU A 159 5.04 23.40 -12.06
C LEU A 159 4.07 23.79 -10.94
N GLU A 160 3.26 22.86 -10.48
CA GLU A 160 2.32 23.11 -9.38
C GLU A 160 3.04 23.37 -8.06
N GLN A 161 4.21 22.77 -7.82
CA GLN A 161 5.03 23.08 -6.64
C GLN A 161 5.59 24.51 -6.67
N ILE A 162 5.96 25.03 -7.85
CA ILE A 162 6.37 26.44 -8.01
C ILE A 162 5.17 27.37 -7.73
N ARG A 163 3.96 27.00 -8.20
CA ARG A 163 2.76 27.82 -8.08
C ARG A 163 2.17 27.80 -6.67
N LEU A 164 2.12 26.63 -6.01
CA LEU A 164 1.37 26.41 -4.76
C LEU A 164 2.27 26.15 -3.54
N GLY A 165 3.57 25.99 -3.76
CA GLY A 165 4.49 25.53 -2.72
C GLY A 165 4.41 24.02 -2.46
N LYS A 166 5.28 23.54 -1.57
CA LYS A 166 5.43 22.09 -1.28
C LYS A 166 4.20 21.48 -0.63
N ARG A 167 3.50 22.23 0.23
CA ARG A 167 2.30 21.82 0.95
C ARG A 167 1.01 22.17 0.20
N GLY A 168 1.12 22.80 -0.96
CA GLY A 168 -0.03 23.15 -1.80
C GLY A 168 -0.81 21.91 -2.23
N ARG A 169 -2.12 22.05 -2.38
CA ARG A 169 -3.03 21.01 -2.85
C ARG A 169 -3.56 21.41 -4.22
N SER A 170 -3.27 20.59 -5.24
CA SER A 170 -3.56 20.90 -6.63
C SER A 170 -4.75 20.09 -7.13
N LYS A 171 -5.87 20.80 -7.41
CA LYS A 171 -7.03 20.19 -8.09
C LYS A 171 -6.67 19.66 -9.48
N LEU A 172 -5.71 20.29 -10.16
CA LEU A 172 -5.22 19.81 -11.46
C LEU A 172 -4.55 18.44 -11.33
N LEU A 173 -3.61 18.29 -10.38
CA LEU A 173 -2.94 17.00 -10.15
C LEU A 173 -3.93 15.94 -9.67
N GLN A 174 -4.87 16.30 -8.79
CA GLN A 174 -5.95 15.39 -8.35
C GLN A 174 -6.74 14.87 -9.56
N SER A 175 -7.15 15.78 -10.45
CA SER A 175 -7.88 15.39 -11.67
C SER A 175 -7.05 14.54 -12.63
N LEU A 176 -5.77 14.87 -12.82
CA LEU A 176 -4.88 14.11 -13.70
C LEU A 176 -4.59 12.69 -13.18
N CYS A 177 -4.44 12.51 -11.86
CA CYS A 177 -4.08 11.22 -11.28
C CYS A 177 -5.31 10.33 -10.98
N PHE A 178 -6.43 10.92 -10.57
CA PHE A 178 -7.58 10.14 -10.06
C PHE A 178 -8.89 10.45 -10.79
N GLY A 179 -8.99 11.55 -11.52
CA GLY A 179 -10.25 12.05 -12.07
C GLY A 179 -10.93 11.11 -13.08
N ALA A 180 -10.18 10.23 -13.73
CA ALA A 180 -10.71 9.27 -14.67
C ALA A 180 -11.19 7.96 -14.02
N TYR A 181 -10.83 7.69 -12.75
CA TYR A 181 -11.04 6.37 -12.14
C TYR A 181 -12.53 6.00 -12.03
N ASN A 182 -13.37 6.98 -11.73
CA ASN A 182 -14.80 6.73 -11.58
C ASN A 182 -15.59 6.70 -12.90
N SER A 183 -14.96 7.05 -14.02
CA SER A 183 -15.65 7.25 -15.31
C SER A 183 -16.27 5.96 -15.88
N GLN A 184 -15.70 4.80 -15.56
CA GLN A 184 -16.19 3.50 -16.05
C GLN A 184 -17.39 2.94 -15.26
N PHE A 185 -17.71 3.54 -14.10
CA PHE A 185 -18.78 3.07 -13.21
C PHE A 185 -20.07 3.89 -13.34
N LYS A 186 -20.25 4.61 -14.44
CA LYS A 186 -21.46 5.40 -14.70
C LYS A 186 -22.69 4.52 -14.89
N PRO A 187 -23.88 4.94 -14.36
CA PRO A 187 -24.10 6.16 -13.58
C PRO A 187 -23.47 6.07 -12.19
N ASN A 188 -22.68 7.09 -11.82
CA ASN A 188 -22.00 7.12 -10.54
C ASN A 188 -22.97 7.45 -9.41
N ARG A 189 -22.90 6.73 -8.28
CA ARG A 189 -23.60 7.04 -7.03
C ARG A 189 -22.83 8.11 -6.25
N THR A 190 -21.50 8.00 -6.24
CA THR A 190 -20.56 8.91 -5.56
C THR A 190 -19.35 9.22 -6.45
N GLU A 191 -18.44 10.05 -5.96
CA GLU A 191 -17.14 10.29 -6.63
C GLU A 191 -16.10 9.19 -6.35
N SER A 192 -16.43 8.22 -5.49
CA SER A 192 -15.50 7.19 -4.99
C SER A 192 -15.95 5.75 -5.31
N ASP A 193 -16.90 5.56 -6.22
CA ASP A 193 -17.41 4.21 -6.55
C ASP A 193 -16.33 3.29 -7.11
N TRP A 194 -15.25 3.84 -7.64
CA TRP A 194 -14.10 3.08 -8.13
C TRP A 194 -13.34 2.34 -7.00
N VAL A 195 -13.52 2.74 -5.74
CA VAL A 195 -12.85 2.18 -4.58
C VAL A 195 -13.33 0.75 -4.30
N CYS A 196 -14.65 0.53 -4.28
CA CYS A 196 -15.25 -0.75 -3.96
C CYS A 196 -16.63 -0.86 -4.64
N SER A 197 -17.09 -2.09 -4.90
CA SER A 197 -18.45 -2.33 -5.42
C SER A 197 -19.50 -2.39 -4.31
N VAL A 198 -19.08 -2.46 -3.05
CA VAL A 198 -19.96 -2.50 -1.87
C VAL A 198 -20.25 -1.07 -1.42
N ASP A 199 -21.51 -0.66 -1.52
CA ASP A 199 -21.93 0.73 -1.24
C ASP A 199 -21.60 1.18 0.18
N GLU A 200 -21.79 0.33 1.18
CA GLU A 200 -21.51 0.62 2.58
C GLU A 200 -20.01 0.87 2.84
N VAL A 201 -19.14 0.19 2.10
CA VAL A 201 -17.68 0.41 2.17
C VAL A 201 -17.31 1.78 1.60
N VAL A 202 -17.92 2.14 0.46
CA VAL A 202 -17.73 3.47 -0.16
C VAL A 202 -18.23 4.57 0.75
N ASP A 203 -19.42 4.39 1.35
CA ASP A 203 -20.01 5.38 2.27
C ASP A 203 -19.16 5.56 3.54
N ALA A 204 -18.65 4.47 4.11
CA ALA A 204 -17.73 4.52 5.24
C ALA A 204 -16.40 5.22 4.87
N TYR A 205 -15.87 4.98 3.67
CA TYR A 205 -14.67 5.67 3.16
C TYR A 205 -14.92 7.18 3.01
N ILE A 206 -16.10 7.58 2.51
CA ILE A 206 -16.47 9.00 2.35
C ILE A 206 -16.68 9.69 3.70
N ALA A 207 -17.26 8.98 4.68
CA ALA A 207 -17.53 9.53 6.00
C ALA A 207 -16.29 9.62 6.91
N ASP A 208 -15.19 8.93 6.58
CA ASP A 208 -14.00 8.90 7.39
C ASP A 208 -13.14 10.17 7.18
N PRO A 209 -12.85 10.95 8.25
CA PRO A 209 -12.09 12.21 8.13
C PRO A 209 -10.63 12.03 7.71
N PHE A 210 -10.06 10.82 7.86
CA PHE A 210 -8.71 10.50 7.42
C PHE A 210 -8.65 9.99 5.98
N CYS A 211 -9.80 9.65 5.39
CA CYS A 211 -9.94 9.27 4.01
C CYS A 211 -10.25 10.49 3.12
N GLN A 212 -10.01 10.36 1.82
CA GLN A 212 -10.23 11.44 0.84
C GLN A 212 -9.45 12.75 1.11
N VAL A 213 -8.46 12.71 1.98
CA VAL A 213 -7.57 13.85 2.17
C VAL A 213 -6.85 14.13 0.85
N MET A 214 -7.06 15.32 0.28
CA MET A 214 -6.37 15.69 -0.96
C MET A 214 -4.86 15.71 -0.73
N PRO A 215 -4.08 14.89 -1.45
CA PRO A 215 -2.63 14.86 -1.31
C PRO A 215 -1.99 16.19 -1.65
N THR A 216 -0.93 16.55 -0.95
CA THR A 216 -0.11 17.70 -1.32
C THR A 216 0.63 17.45 -2.63
N VAL A 217 1.07 18.52 -3.27
CA VAL A 217 1.91 18.43 -4.49
C VAL A 217 3.16 17.58 -4.23
N THR A 218 3.71 17.65 -3.02
CA THR A 218 4.90 16.86 -2.63
C THR A 218 4.59 15.37 -2.57
N LEU A 219 3.51 14.96 -1.91
CA LEU A 219 3.11 13.55 -1.86
C LEU A 219 2.82 12.98 -3.25
N MET A 220 2.13 13.75 -4.11
CA MET A 220 1.87 13.34 -5.50
C MET A 220 3.17 13.13 -6.29
N ARG A 221 4.11 14.07 -6.19
CA ARG A 221 5.44 13.94 -6.80
C ARG A 221 6.18 12.72 -6.28
N ASP A 222 6.16 12.50 -4.97
CA ASP A 222 6.88 11.43 -4.30
C ASP A 222 6.31 10.07 -4.72
N MET A 223 4.98 9.93 -4.79
CA MET A 223 4.31 8.72 -5.30
C MET A 223 4.69 8.42 -6.76
N LEU A 224 4.63 9.42 -7.67
CA LEU A 224 5.02 9.23 -9.06
C LEU A 224 6.51 8.87 -9.20
N THR A 225 7.36 9.43 -8.35
CA THR A 225 8.80 9.10 -8.29
C THR A 225 8.99 7.65 -7.87
N GLY A 226 8.26 7.18 -6.87
CA GLY A 226 8.30 5.81 -6.40
C GLY A 226 7.78 4.81 -7.43
N ILE A 227 6.66 5.10 -8.09
CA ILE A 227 6.15 4.25 -9.18
C ILE A 227 7.19 4.14 -10.28
N ARG A 228 7.82 5.25 -10.68
CA ARG A 228 8.87 5.26 -11.69
C ARG A 228 10.09 4.46 -11.25
N PHE A 229 10.54 4.61 -10.01
CA PHE A 229 11.65 3.84 -9.43
C PHE A 229 11.40 2.33 -9.48
N ASN A 230 10.17 1.90 -9.18
CA ASN A 230 9.79 0.50 -9.09
C ASN A 230 9.76 -0.25 -10.44
N GLN A 231 9.73 0.45 -11.55
CA GLN A 231 9.61 -0.17 -12.87
C GLN A 231 10.89 -0.07 -13.71
N GLN A 232 11.97 0.50 -13.15
CA GLN A 232 13.28 0.55 -13.79
C GLN A 232 13.98 -0.80 -13.65
N ALA A 233 14.45 -1.36 -14.77
CA ALA A 233 15.07 -2.68 -14.81
C ALA A 233 16.31 -2.79 -13.88
N GLU A 234 17.12 -1.73 -13.82
CA GLU A 234 18.29 -1.66 -12.93
C GLU A 234 17.92 -1.69 -11.44
N ASN A 235 16.73 -1.25 -11.07
CA ASN A 235 16.23 -1.33 -9.70
C ASN A 235 15.66 -2.71 -9.42
N LEU A 236 14.82 -3.23 -10.31
CA LEU A 236 14.27 -4.58 -10.21
C LEU A 236 15.36 -5.65 -10.13
N ALA A 237 16.50 -5.43 -10.80
CA ALA A 237 17.65 -6.32 -10.73
C ALA A 237 18.22 -6.50 -9.31
N LYS A 238 18.01 -5.55 -8.40
CA LYS A 238 18.50 -5.57 -7.01
C LYS A 238 17.66 -6.44 -6.07
N MET A 239 16.42 -6.79 -6.44
CA MET A 239 15.55 -7.60 -5.59
C MET A 239 16.13 -9.00 -5.34
N ASP A 240 15.78 -9.59 -4.22
CA ASP A 240 15.93 -11.03 -4.01
C ASP A 240 14.95 -11.77 -4.93
N LYS A 241 15.49 -12.63 -5.81
CA LYS A 241 14.72 -13.37 -6.82
C LYS A 241 13.99 -14.58 -6.25
N THR A 242 14.33 -14.98 -5.03
CA THR A 242 13.76 -16.14 -4.35
C THR A 242 12.54 -15.78 -3.49
N THR A 243 12.34 -14.49 -3.16
CA THR A 243 11.18 -14.04 -2.38
C THR A 243 9.89 -14.29 -3.16
N PRO A 244 8.94 -15.08 -2.63
CA PRO A 244 7.62 -15.28 -3.23
C PRO A 244 6.81 -13.98 -3.23
N VAL A 245 6.17 -13.67 -4.38
CA VAL A 245 5.36 -12.46 -4.55
C VAL A 245 4.00 -12.81 -5.15
N PHE A 246 2.93 -12.35 -4.53
CA PHE A 246 1.57 -12.53 -5.00
C PHE A 246 0.94 -11.20 -5.39
N PHE A 247 0.68 -11.03 -6.69
CA PHE A 247 -0.08 -9.91 -7.23
C PHE A 247 -1.57 -10.25 -7.22
N LEU A 248 -2.40 -9.42 -6.58
CA LEU A 248 -3.83 -9.61 -6.46
C LEU A 248 -4.56 -8.28 -6.71
N SER A 249 -5.57 -8.28 -7.58
CA SER A 249 -6.33 -7.07 -7.91
C SER A 249 -7.72 -7.44 -8.44
N GLY A 250 -8.66 -6.49 -8.41
CA GLY A 250 -9.86 -6.58 -9.19
C GLY A 250 -9.57 -6.35 -10.68
N ASP A 251 -10.32 -6.99 -11.57
CA ASP A 251 -10.16 -6.79 -13.02
C ASP A 251 -10.84 -5.49 -13.51
N GLN A 252 -11.59 -4.83 -12.63
CA GLN A 252 -12.17 -3.50 -12.85
C GLN A 252 -11.46 -2.39 -12.05
N ASP A 253 -10.32 -2.68 -11.43
CA ASP A 253 -9.52 -1.69 -10.70
C ASP A 253 -8.86 -0.69 -11.68
N PRO A 254 -9.25 0.61 -11.67
CA PRO A 254 -8.68 1.62 -12.55
C PRO A 254 -7.22 1.95 -12.24
N VAL A 255 -6.75 1.77 -10.98
CA VAL A 255 -5.35 1.97 -10.59
C VAL A 255 -4.44 1.00 -11.34
N GLY A 256 -4.87 -0.25 -11.46
CA GLY A 256 -4.23 -1.30 -12.24
C GLY A 256 -4.59 -1.28 -13.73
N SER A 257 -5.25 -0.20 -14.23
CA SER A 257 -5.72 -0.10 -15.63
C SER A 257 -6.56 -1.32 -16.03
N ASN A 258 -7.49 -1.72 -15.17
CA ASN A 258 -8.37 -2.88 -15.35
C ASN A 258 -7.54 -4.17 -15.60
N GLY A 259 -6.55 -4.39 -14.77
CA GLY A 259 -5.66 -5.55 -14.80
C GLY A 259 -4.47 -5.44 -15.76
N LYS A 260 -4.48 -4.52 -16.73
CA LYS A 260 -3.35 -4.36 -17.69
C LYS A 260 -2.06 -3.92 -16.98
N GLY A 261 -2.14 -2.91 -16.13
CA GLY A 261 -1.01 -2.41 -15.35
C GLY A 261 -0.51 -3.41 -14.32
N VAL A 262 -1.43 -4.23 -13.74
CA VAL A 262 -1.05 -5.31 -12.82
C VAL A 262 -0.27 -6.39 -13.54
N ARG A 263 -0.75 -6.83 -14.74
CA ARG A 263 -0.04 -7.80 -15.59
C ARG A 263 1.33 -7.29 -16.03
N ALA A 264 1.45 -5.99 -16.36
CA ALA A 264 2.73 -5.40 -16.72
C ALA A 264 3.70 -5.39 -15.52
N ALA A 265 3.21 -5.07 -14.31
CA ALA A 265 4.01 -5.15 -13.09
C ALA A 265 4.44 -6.60 -12.78
N TYR A 266 3.53 -7.56 -12.88
CA TYR A 266 3.83 -8.99 -12.75
C TYR A 266 4.90 -9.44 -13.75
N GLN A 267 4.75 -9.08 -15.03
CA GLN A 267 5.72 -9.43 -16.08
C GLN A 267 7.10 -8.85 -15.80
N SER A 268 7.17 -7.60 -15.29
CA SER A 268 8.46 -6.98 -14.96
C SER A 268 9.23 -7.72 -13.85
N PHE A 269 8.54 -8.40 -12.94
CA PHE A 269 9.17 -9.25 -11.93
C PHE A 269 9.69 -10.56 -12.55
N LEU A 270 8.94 -11.16 -13.46
CA LEU A 270 9.41 -12.34 -14.22
C LEU A 270 10.63 -11.99 -15.07
N ASP A 271 10.59 -10.87 -15.79
CA ASP A 271 11.69 -10.39 -16.63
C ASP A 271 12.96 -10.08 -15.80
N ALA A 272 12.77 -9.68 -14.54
CA ALA A 272 13.86 -9.49 -13.59
C ALA A 272 14.42 -10.81 -13.02
N GLY A 273 13.81 -11.96 -13.34
CA GLY A 273 14.26 -13.28 -12.91
C GLY A 273 13.65 -13.76 -11.59
N CYS A 274 12.56 -13.15 -11.10
CA CYS A 274 11.86 -13.64 -9.92
C CYS A 274 11.13 -14.96 -10.25
N GLY A 275 11.48 -16.05 -9.55
CA GLY A 275 10.99 -17.41 -9.87
C GLY A 275 9.66 -17.76 -9.23
N HIS A 276 9.24 -17.07 -8.19
CA HIS A 276 8.07 -17.42 -7.38
C HIS A 276 7.04 -16.28 -7.38
N VAL A 277 6.52 -15.95 -8.57
CA VAL A 277 5.55 -14.86 -8.75
C VAL A 277 4.19 -15.43 -9.15
N ARG A 278 3.14 -15.03 -8.44
CA ARG A 278 1.76 -15.41 -8.71
C ARG A 278 0.93 -14.17 -9.05
N LEU A 279 -0.03 -14.31 -9.94
CA LEU A 279 -1.01 -13.26 -10.27
C LEU A 279 -2.42 -13.85 -10.20
N LYS A 280 -3.33 -13.09 -9.54
CA LYS A 280 -4.78 -13.34 -9.60
C LYS A 280 -5.53 -12.04 -9.82
N LEU A 281 -6.43 -12.04 -10.79
CA LEU A 281 -7.41 -10.99 -11.00
C LEU A 281 -8.79 -11.54 -10.66
N TYR A 282 -9.52 -10.82 -9.80
CA TYR A 282 -10.88 -11.18 -9.40
C TYR A 282 -11.89 -10.52 -10.35
N PRO A 283 -12.75 -11.31 -11.00
CA PRO A 283 -13.76 -10.79 -11.91
C PRO A 283 -14.73 -9.84 -11.19
N GLY A 284 -14.99 -8.68 -11.79
CA GLY A 284 -15.89 -7.66 -11.24
C GLY A 284 -15.34 -6.88 -10.05
N GLY A 285 -14.21 -7.29 -9.46
CA GLY A 285 -13.61 -6.60 -8.32
C GLY A 285 -13.04 -5.24 -8.72
N ARG A 286 -13.19 -4.26 -7.84
CA ARG A 286 -12.62 -2.92 -7.96
C ARG A 286 -11.31 -2.82 -7.19
N HIS A 287 -11.01 -1.66 -6.62
CA HIS A 287 -9.70 -1.37 -6.03
C HIS A 287 -9.45 -2.08 -4.68
N GLU A 288 -10.43 -2.10 -3.79
CA GLU A 288 -10.29 -2.63 -2.42
C GLU A 288 -10.75 -4.07 -2.29
N MET A 289 -9.98 -5.01 -2.81
CA MET A 289 -10.32 -6.44 -2.78
C MET A 289 -10.55 -7.01 -1.38
N LEU A 290 -9.95 -6.43 -0.35
CA LEU A 290 -10.19 -6.82 1.05
C LEU A 290 -11.58 -6.42 1.55
N ASN A 291 -12.31 -5.60 0.81
CA ASN A 291 -13.62 -5.05 1.17
C ASN A 291 -14.73 -5.38 0.16
N GLU A 292 -14.42 -6.05 -0.94
CA GLU A 292 -15.37 -6.46 -1.98
C GLU A 292 -16.41 -7.48 -1.48
N HIS A 293 -17.48 -7.71 -2.24
CA HIS A 293 -18.52 -8.70 -1.89
C HIS A 293 -17.95 -10.08 -1.58
N ASN A 294 -16.87 -10.48 -2.25
CA ASN A 294 -16.18 -11.75 -2.06
C ASN A 294 -14.93 -11.65 -1.17
N TRP A 295 -14.90 -10.69 -0.22
CA TRP A 295 -13.76 -10.48 0.66
C TRP A 295 -13.32 -11.75 1.42
N GLN A 296 -14.26 -12.64 1.77
CA GLN A 296 -13.95 -13.90 2.45
C GLN A 296 -13.06 -14.79 1.58
N ASP A 297 -13.40 -14.96 0.31
CA ASP A 297 -12.58 -15.74 -0.64
C ASP A 297 -11.18 -15.13 -0.79
N VAL A 298 -11.08 -13.79 -0.76
CA VAL A 298 -9.80 -13.08 -0.82
C VAL A 298 -8.97 -13.32 0.44
N TYR A 299 -9.62 -13.30 1.62
CA TYR A 299 -8.95 -13.56 2.90
C TYR A 299 -8.43 -14.99 2.97
N ASP A 300 -9.27 -15.97 2.63
CA ASP A 300 -8.92 -17.41 2.65
C ASP A 300 -7.78 -17.70 1.65
N GLU A 301 -7.79 -17.05 0.50
CA GLU A 301 -6.72 -17.22 -0.49
C GLU A 301 -5.41 -16.60 -0.02
N LEU A 302 -5.43 -15.40 0.58
CA LEU A 302 -4.25 -14.78 1.15
C LEU A 302 -3.69 -15.60 2.31
N LEU A 303 -4.56 -16.06 3.23
CA LEU A 303 -4.18 -16.94 4.34
C LEU A 303 -3.53 -18.21 3.82
N SER A 304 -4.20 -18.93 2.93
CA SER A 304 -3.69 -20.17 2.33
C SER A 304 -2.35 -19.95 1.61
N TRP A 305 -2.21 -18.85 0.90
CA TRP A 305 -0.97 -18.55 0.19
C TRP A 305 0.18 -18.21 1.15
N PHE A 306 -0.05 -17.40 2.19
CA PHE A 306 0.97 -17.11 3.20
C PHE A 306 1.34 -18.36 4.01
N ASP A 307 0.37 -19.23 4.34
CA ASP A 307 0.60 -20.48 5.05
C ASP A 307 1.57 -21.41 4.29
N GLN A 308 1.49 -21.45 2.97
CA GLN A 308 2.41 -22.19 2.12
C GLN A 308 3.86 -21.66 2.18
N GLN A 309 4.07 -20.45 2.67
CA GLN A 309 5.41 -19.85 2.83
C GLN A 309 5.99 -20.04 4.25
N ILE A 310 5.22 -20.55 5.18
CA ILE A 310 5.70 -20.92 6.52
C ILE A 310 6.42 -22.27 6.40
N LYS A 311 7.74 -22.26 6.66
CA LYS A 311 8.58 -23.48 6.60
C LYS A 311 8.77 -24.08 7.99
#